data_06bb4528e6e8a8fac0cee646f6ce87ea
#
_entry.id   06bb4528e6e8a8fac0cee646f6ce87ea
#
_cell.length_a   1.000
_cell.length_b   1.000
_cell.length_c   1.000
_cell.angle_alpha   90.00
_cell.angle_beta   90.00
_cell.angle_gamma   90.00
#
_symmetry.space_group_name_H-M   'P 1'
#
loop_
_entity.id
_entity.type
_entity.pdbx_description
1 polymer ?
#
loop_
_entity_poly.entity_id
_entity_poly.type
_entity_poly.pdbx_seq_one_letter_code
_entity_poly.pdbx_strand_id
1 'polypeptide(L)'
;PEAVEFLLNGCGGSLTLSPPVQRQPPKPFVLPEKNENMRRVYAYLLRCRGLDRDVVNVFVERNMIYEYAPYHNAVFVGYDRNGVPRHAHKRGSGSQSAYKGNQDGSLPEYAFHWHGQSDCLYLFEAPIDLLSFLSLHKENWHAHSYAAACGVSDQVLWQMMKDNPGIQRVCLCLDHDEPGQAAARRIAEKLNQCDIPNEILVPIQKDWNEDLLFLQQEEPLCPTLQL
;
A
#
# COMPACT_ATOMS: atom_id res chain seq x y z
N PRO A 1 20.62 35.84 -13.00
CA PRO A 1 21.74 36.42 -12.27
C PRO A 1 21.32 37.74 -11.57
N GLU A 2 20.66 38.68 -12.25
CA GLU A 2 20.29 40.00 -11.74
C GLU A 2 19.28 39.95 -10.56
N ALA A 3 18.31 39.03 -10.56
CA ALA A 3 17.32 38.90 -9.49
C ALA A 3 17.96 38.42 -8.17
N VAL A 4 19.01 37.63 -8.23
CA VAL A 4 19.75 37.15 -7.06
C VAL A 4 20.63 38.26 -6.47
N GLU A 5 21.23 39.10 -7.31
CA GLU A 5 22.02 40.26 -6.91
C GLU A 5 21.14 41.32 -6.23
N PHE A 6 19.92 41.55 -6.72
CA PHE A 6 18.97 42.48 -6.13
C PHE A 6 18.54 42.07 -4.71
N LEU A 7 18.36 40.74 -4.47
CA LEU A 7 18.00 40.21 -3.16
C LEU A 7 19.18 40.25 -2.15
N LEU A 8 20.40 40.12 -2.64
CA LEU A 8 21.60 40.19 -1.81
C LEU A 8 21.97 41.61 -1.36
N ASN A 9 21.66 42.62 -2.16
CA ASN A 9 22.02 44.02 -1.91
C ASN A 9 20.94 44.84 -1.15
N GLY A 10 19.70 44.29 -1.05
CA GLY A 10 18.55 45.00 -0.45
C GLY A 10 18.29 44.72 1.03
N CYS A 11 18.85 43.70 1.62
CA CYS A 11 18.65 43.35 3.02
C CYS A 11 20.03 43.11 3.67
N GLY A 12 20.46 44.05 4.54
CA GLY A 12 21.73 43.97 5.29
C GLY A 12 21.80 42.82 6.32
N GLY A 13 21.28 41.65 6.02
CA GLY A 13 21.38 40.41 6.79
C GLY A 13 22.31 39.44 6.10
N SER A 14 23.36 39.02 6.82
CA SER A 14 24.25 37.93 6.38
C SER A 14 23.42 36.67 6.21
N LEU A 15 23.08 36.30 4.97
CA LEU A 15 22.52 34.98 4.65
C LEU A 15 23.63 33.94 4.77
N THR A 16 23.73 33.29 5.91
CA THR A 16 24.51 32.07 6.05
C THR A 16 23.80 30.98 5.22
N LEU A 17 24.25 30.76 3.99
CA LEU A 17 23.85 29.60 3.20
C LEU A 17 24.30 28.36 3.99
N SER A 18 23.33 27.63 4.53
CA SER A 18 23.60 26.31 5.09
C SER A 18 24.30 25.48 4.02
N PRO A 19 25.40 24.78 4.36
CA PRO A 19 26.08 23.94 3.40
C PRO A 19 25.08 22.94 2.78
N PRO A 20 25.21 22.60 1.50
CA PRO A 20 24.32 21.65 0.86
C PRO A 20 24.31 20.37 1.67
N VAL A 21 23.11 19.95 2.12
CA VAL A 21 22.93 18.68 2.81
C VAL A 21 23.48 17.59 1.91
N GLN A 22 24.62 17.01 2.28
CA GLN A 22 25.17 15.86 1.58
C GLN A 22 24.12 14.74 1.67
N ARG A 23 23.43 14.49 0.57
CA ARG A 23 22.53 13.34 0.47
C ARG A 23 23.40 12.10 0.60
N GLN A 24 23.29 11.40 1.70
CA GLN A 24 23.92 10.09 1.87
C GLN A 24 23.47 9.20 0.71
N PRO A 25 24.38 8.37 0.16
CA PRO A 25 23.97 7.40 -0.87
C PRO A 25 22.80 6.56 -0.35
N PRO A 26 21.80 6.24 -1.20
CA PRO A 26 20.67 5.43 -0.78
C PRO A 26 21.16 4.12 -0.19
N LYS A 27 20.65 3.77 1.00
CA LYS A 27 20.97 2.51 1.65
C LYS A 27 20.52 1.35 0.77
N PRO A 28 21.30 0.26 0.65
CA PRO A 28 20.87 -0.91 -0.10
C PRO A 28 19.62 -1.51 0.56
N PHE A 29 18.67 -1.95 -0.26
CA PHE A 29 17.49 -2.65 0.23
C PHE A 29 17.86 -4.03 0.78
N VAL A 30 17.45 -4.30 2.01
CA VAL A 30 17.60 -5.60 2.66
C VAL A 30 16.25 -5.96 3.28
N LEU A 31 15.73 -7.15 2.94
CA LEU A 31 14.48 -7.64 3.54
C LEU A 31 14.59 -7.70 5.07
N PRO A 32 13.53 -7.26 5.80
CA PRO A 32 13.43 -7.50 7.24
C PRO A 32 13.55 -8.99 7.58
N GLU A 33 14.25 -9.30 8.67
CA GLU A 33 14.44 -10.66 9.13
C GLU A 33 13.10 -11.36 9.40
N LYS A 34 12.93 -12.55 8.81
CA LYS A 34 11.69 -13.31 8.93
C LYS A 34 11.70 -14.11 10.26
N ASN A 35 10.60 -14.00 11.02
CA ASN A 35 10.40 -14.82 12.20
C ASN A 35 10.09 -16.28 11.83
N GLU A 36 10.41 -17.22 12.73
CA GLU A 36 10.17 -18.66 12.52
C GLU A 36 8.69 -19.02 12.38
N ASN A 37 7.80 -18.20 12.96
CA ASN A 37 6.35 -18.38 12.88
C ASN A 37 5.64 -17.07 12.67
N MET A 38 4.33 -17.14 12.36
CA MET A 38 3.48 -15.98 12.05
C MET A 38 2.33 -15.79 13.05
N ARG A 39 2.42 -16.34 14.25
CA ARG A 39 1.27 -16.40 15.18
C ARG A 39 0.70 -15.03 15.51
N ARG A 40 1.54 -14.03 15.78
CA ARG A 40 1.10 -12.67 16.12
C ARG A 40 0.54 -11.95 14.91
N VAL A 41 1.19 -12.07 13.76
CA VAL A 41 0.72 -11.47 12.52
C VAL A 41 -0.59 -12.10 12.06
N TYR A 42 -0.75 -13.44 12.13
CA TYR A 42 -2.04 -14.06 11.85
C TYR A 42 -3.14 -13.60 12.82
N ALA A 43 -2.86 -13.53 14.12
CA ALA A 43 -3.83 -13.01 15.08
C ALA A 43 -4.23 -11.56 14.76
N TYR A 44 -3.27 -10.73 14.39
CA TYR A 44 -3.52 -9.36 13.97
C TYR A 44 -4.36 -9.27 12.70
N LEU A 45 -3.95 -9.96 11.64
CA LEU A 45 -4.64 -9.89 10.34
C LEU A 45 -6.06 -10.47 10.40
N LEU A 46 -6.23 -11.63 11.05
CA LEU A 46 -7.52 -12.33 11.04
C LEU A 46 -8.48 -11.85 12.14
N ARG A 47 -7.97 -11.50 13.34
CA ARG A 47 -8.85 -11.13 14.46
C ARG A 47 -8.99 -9.63 14.64
N CYS A 48 -7.91 -8.86 14.47
CA CYS A 48 -7.96 -7.42 14.68
C CYS A 48 -8.37 -6.69 13.39
N ARG A 49 -8.02 -7.23 12.21
CA ARG A 49 -8.34 -6.65 10.91
C ARG A 49 -9.48 -7.36 10.17
N GLY A 50 -9.96 -8.48 10.69
CA GLY A 50 -11.09 -9.22 10.12
C GLY A 50 -10.82 -9.82 8.73
N LEU A 51 -9.56 -9.89 8.30
CA LEU A 51 -9.21 -10.37 6.95
C LEU A 51 -9.58 -11.84 6.77
N ASP A 52 -9.98 -12.18 5.57
CA ASP A 52 -10.25 -13.57 5.20
C ASP A 52 -8.97 -14.41 5.24
N ARG A 53 -9.06 -15.59 5.88
CA ARG A 53 -7.92 -16.48 6.06
C ARG A 53 -7.35 -16.98 4.75
N ASP A 54 -8.20 -17.34 3.79
CA ASP A 54 -7.76 -17.93 2.54
C ASP A 54 -7.09 -16.87 1.66
N VAL A 55 -7.60 -15.64 1.68
CA VAL A 55 -6.94 -14.49 1.05
C VAL A 55 -5.55 -14.28 1.65
N VAL A 56 -5.43 -14.22 2.98
CA VAL A 56 -4.13 -14.01 3.65
C VAL A 56 -3.17 -15.15 3.34
N ASN A 57 -3.63 -16.41 3.35
CA ASN A 57 -2.79 -17.58 3.09
C ASN A 57 -2.13 -17.54 1.70
N VAL A 58 -2.84 -17.10 0.66
CA VAL A 58 -2.28 -16.97 -0.69
C VAL A 58 -1.04 -16.06 -0.72
N PHE A 59 -1.08 -14.95 0.00
CA PHE A 59 0.06 -14.03 0.07
C PHE A 59 1.19 -14.55 0.97
N VAL A 60 0.85 -15.27 2.05
CA VAL A 60 1.83 -15.89 2.94
C VAL A 60 2.61 -17.00 2.23
N GLU A 61 1.93 -17.88 1.51
CA GLU A 61 2.53 -18.98 0.74
C GLU A 61 3.49 -18.48 -0.34
N ARG A 62 3.25 -17.26 -0.87
CA ARG A 62 4.13 -16.59 -1.83
C ARG A 62 5.22 -15.74 -1.17
N ASN A 63 5.37 -15.82 0.14
CA ASN A 63 6.31 -15.00 0.93
C ASN A 63 6.09 -13.48 0.77
N MET A 64 4.90 -13.07 0.36
CA MET A 64 4.54 -11.65 0.24
C MET A 64 4.11 -11.06 1.58
N ILE A 65 3.70 -11.91 2.55
CA ILE A 65 3.40 -11.51 3.93
C ILE A 65 4.15 -12.42 4.89
N TYR A 66 4.82 -11.83 5.87
CA TYR A 66 5.46 -12.58 6.95
C TYR A 66 5.60 -11.74 8.23
N GLU A 67 6.02 -12.38 9.33
CA GLU A 67 6.25 -11.72 10.61
C GLU A 67 7.74 -11.33 10.74
N TYR A 68 8.01 -10.07 11.13
CA TYR A 68 9.35 -9.56 11.39
C TYR A 68 9.84 -10.02 12.75
N ALA A 69 11.01 -10.70 12.81
CA ALA A 69 11.51 -11.34 14.01
C ALA A 69 11.65 -10.41 15.23
N PRO A 70 12.32 -9.23 15.17
CA PRO A 70 12.57 -8.41 16.35
C PRO A 70 11.33 -7.81 17.00
N TYR A 71 10.32 -7.40 16.20
CA TYR A 71 9.17 -6.61 16.69
C TYR A 71 7.82 -7.26 16.39
N HIS A 72 7.80 -8.43 15.77
CA HIS A 72 6.58 -9.13 15.34
C HIS A 72 5.64 -8.29 14.44
N ASN A 73 6.18 -7.31 13.75
CA ASN A 73 5.42 -6.52 12.79
C ASN A 73 5.02 -7.37 11.58
N ALA A 74 3.86 -7.09 11.00
CA ALA A 74 3.50 -7.61 9.68
C ALA A 74 4.38 -6.93 8.62
N VAL A 75 5.00 -7.72 7.75
CA VAL A 75 5.78 -7.26 6.61
C VAL A 75 5.04 -7.62 5.34
N PHE A 76 4.87 -6.63 4.46
CA PHE A 76 4.24 -6.75 3.15
C PHE A 76 5.31 -6.48 2.09
N VAL A 77 5.64 -7.50 1.31
CA VAL A 77 6.76 -7.48 0.35
C VAL A 77 6.27 -7.27 -1.07
N GLY A 78 6.91 -6.36 -1.77
CA GLY A 78 6.73 -6.18 -3.20
C GLY A 78 7.96 -6.66 -3.97
N TYR A 79 7.72 -7.34 -5.09
CA TYR A 79 8.71 -7.99 -5.92
C TYR A 79 8.78 -7.36 -7.30
N ASP A 80 9.95 -7.38 -7.93
CA ASP A 80 10.05 -7.10 -9.35
C ASP A 80 9.58 -8.31 -10.20
N ARG A 81 9.46 -8.14 -11.50
CA ARG A 81 9.05 -9.19 -12.44
C ARG A 81 9.97 -10.42 -12.49
N ASN A 82 11.17 -10.33 -11.94
CA ASN A 82 12.12 -11.44 -11.83
C ASN A 82 11.98 -12.18 -10.48
N GLY A 83 11.02 -11.78 -9.65
CA GLY A 83 10.82 -12.35 -8.32
C GLY A 83 11.84 -11.88 -7.28
N VAL A 84 12.56 -10.77 -7.55
CA VAL A 84 13.47 -10.17 -6.59
C VAL A 84 12.72 -9.19 -5.70
N PRO A 85 12.80 -9.31 -4.35
CA PRO A 85 12.15 -8.35 -3.46
C PRO A 85 12.80 -6.97 -3.57
N ARG A 86 11.97 -5.94 -3.73
CA ARG A 86 12.41 -4.55 -3.92
C ARG A 86 11.79 -3.58 -2.92
N HIS A 87 10.74 -3.99 -2.27
CA HIS A 87 10.01 -3.14 -1.32
C HIS A 87 9.51 -3.99 -0.15
N ALA A 88 9.49 -3.41 1.05
CA ALA A 88 8.85 -4.00 2.20
C ALA A 88 8.19 -2.91 3.06
N HIS A 89 6.87 -3.01 3.20
CA HIS A 89 6.09 -2.20 4.13
C HIS A 89 5.91 -2.94 5.45
N LYS A 90 6.10 -2.25 6.57
CA LYS A 90 5.96 -2.82 7.91
C LYS A 90 4.78 -2.19 8.63
N ARG A 91 3.95 -3.02 9.27
CA ARG A 91 2.82 -2.60 10.11
C ARG A 91 2.91 -3.24 11.47
N GLY A 92 2.83 -2.45 12.53
CA GLY A 92 2.79 -2.96 13.90
C GLY A 92 1.59 -3.88 14.11
N SER A 93 1.83 -5.06 14.71
CA SER A 93 0.78 -6.06 14.99
C SER A 93 0.29 -6.02 16.45
N GLY A 94 0.92 -5.23 17.31
CA GLY A 94 0.48 -5.04 18.71
C GLY A 94 -0.78 -4.18 18.81
N SER A 95 -1.62 -4.44 19.81
CA SER A 95 -2.90 -3.75 20.02
C SER A 95 -2.79 -2.23 20.21
N GLN A 96 -1.63 -1.74 20.63
CA GLN A 96 -1.34 -0.31 20.80
C GLN A 96 -0.30 0.22 19.80
N SER A 97 0.10 -0.60 18.82
CA SER A 97 1.14 -0.20 17.87
C SER A 97 0.55 0.56 16.69
N ALA A 98 0.78 1.86 16.65
CA ALA A 98 0.48 2.71 15.48
C ALA A 98 1.60 2.66 14.41
N TYR A 99 2.64 1.84 14.58
CA TYR A 99 3.80 1.82 13.69
C TYR A 99 3.40 1.42 12.26
N LYS A 100 3.77 2.26 11.31
CA LYS A 100 3.73 1.99 9.87
C LYS A 100 4.95 2.62 9.21
N GLY A 101 5.57 1.94 8.25
CA GLY A 101 6.72 2.50 7.53
C GLY A 101 7.33 1.52 6.56
N ASN A 102 8.04 2.05 5.60
CA ASN A 102 8.77 1.25 4.62
C ASN A 102 10.16 0.91 5.13
N GLN A 103 10.69 -0.22 4.71
CA GLN A 103 12.07 -0.63 4.96
C GLN A 103 13.02 0.32 4.22
N ASP A 104 14.15 0.68 4.85
CA ASP A 104 15.19 1.48 4.20
C ASP A 104 15.63 0.85 2.88
N GLY A 105 15.80 1.66 1.85
CA GLY A 105 16.18 1.21 0.52
C GLY A 105 15.05 0.59 -0.32
N SER A 106 13.82 0.56 0.21
CA SER A 106 12.63 0.14 -0.56
C SER A 106 12.42 1.04 -1.78
N LEU A 107 12.06 0.42 -2.91
CA LEU A 107 11.71 1.09 -4.16
C LEU A 107 10.18 1.20 -4.26
N PRO A 108 9.59 2.42 -4.20
CA PRO A 108 8.13 2.61 -4.17
C PRO A 108 7.40 2.06 -5.41
N GLU A 109 8.08 1.99 -6.54
CA GLU A 109 7.53 1.42 -7.78
C GLU A 109 7.27 -0.09 -7.69
N TYR A 110 7.82 -0.76 -6.70
CA TYR A 110 7.60 -2.17 -6.39
C TYR A 110 6.89 -2.35 -5.04
N ALA A 111 6.05 -1.39 -4.62
CA ALA A 111 5.24 -1.54 -3.42
C ALA A 111 4.37 -2.80 -3.48
N PHE A 112 3.74 -3.18 -2.37
CA PHE A 112 2.95 -4.43 -2.27
C PHE A 112 1.89 -4.51 -3.37
N HIS A 113 1.93 -5.55 -4.20
CA HIS A 113 1.06 -5.70 -5.36
C HIS A 113 0.80 -7.15 -5.75
N TRP A 114 -0.24 -7.38 -6.54
CA TRP A 114 -0.61 -8.65 -7.15
C TRP A 114 -0.85 -8.46 -8.65
N HIS A 115 -0.30 -9.34 -9.48
CA HIS A 115 -0.54 -9.38 -10.91
C HIS A 115 -1.63 -10.39 -11.25
N GLY A 116 -2.73 -9.92 -11.80
CA GLY A 116 -3.77 -10.73 -12.45
C GLY A 116 -3.63 -10.67 -13.97
N GLN A 117 -4.58 -11.30 -14.65
CA GLN A 117 -4.61 -11.40 -16.13
C GLN A 117 -5.65 -10.49 -16.77
N SER A 118 -6.55 -9.87 -15.98
CA SER A 118 -7.55 -8.95 -16.52
C SER A 118 -6.94 -7.59 -16.88
N ASP A 119 -7.72 -6.79 -17.56
CA ASP A 119 -7.37 -5.44 -17.99
C ASP A 119 -7.49 -4.38 -16.88
N CYS A 120 -7.88 -4.75 -15.66
CA CYS A 120 -8.15 -3.84 -14.56
C CYS A 120 -7.10 -3.91 -13.45
N LEU A 121 -6.62 -2.73 -13.02
CA LEU A 121 -5.76 -2.53 -11.86
C LEU A 121 -6.50 -1.73 -10.78
N TYR A 122 -6.53 -2.25 -9.55
CA TYR A 122 -7.06 -1.57 -8.37
C TYR A 122 -5.93 -1.01 -7.53
N LEU A 123 -5.96 0.28 -7.20
CA LEU A 123 -4.94 0.95 -6.40
C LEU A 123 -5.50 1.36 -5.02
N PHE A 124 -4.81 0.95 -3.96
CA PHE A 124 -5.14 1.23 -2.56
C PHE A 124 -4.04 2.07 -1.89
N GLU A 125 -4.37 2.69 -0.74
CA GLU A 125 -3.37 3.41 0.04
C GLU A 125 -2.43 2.46 0.78
N ALA A 126 -2.96 1.43 1.44
CA ALA A 126 -2.16 0.49 2.23
C ALA A 126 -2.50 -0.99 1.95
N PRO A 127 -1.57 -1.92 2.27
CA PRO A 127 -1.79 -3.35 2.08
C PRO A 127 -3.01 -3.92 2.84
N ILE A 128 -3.34 -3.35 4.00
CA ILE A 128 -4.50 -3.78 4.79
C ILE A 128 -5.80 -3.48 4.03
N ASP A 129 -5.90 -2.32 3.38
CA ASP A 129 -7.08 -1.92 2.61
C ASP A 129 -7.26 -2.80 1.38
N LEU A 130 -6.16 -3.08 0.66
CA LEU A 130 -6.14 -4.03 -0.44
C LEU A 130 -6.67 -5.40 0.02
N LEU A 131 -6.13 -5.96 1.10
CA LEU A 131 -6.54 -7.27 1.60
C LEU A 131 -7.97 -7.27 2.15
N SER A 132 -8.44 -6.15 2.70
CA SER A 132 -9.82 -5.97 3.14
C SER A 132 -10.78 -5.98 1.96
N PHE A 133 -10.44 -5.25 0.90
CA PHE A 133 -11.21 -5.27 -0.36
C PHE A 133 -11.30 -6.70 -0.93
N LEU A 134 -10.19 -7.44 -0.97
CA LEU A 134 -10.19 -8.84 -1.41
C LEU A 134 -11.03 -9.73 -0.49
N SER A 135 -11.06 -9.46 0.80
CA SER A 135 -11.88 -10.19 1.77
C SER A 135 -13.38 -9.92 1.59
N LEU A 136 -13.76 -8.71 1.15
CA LEU A 136 -15.12 -8.33 0.78
C LEU A 136 -15.54 -8.91 -0.59
N HIS A 137 -14.62 -8.98 -1.54
CA HIS A 137 -14.87 -9.35 -2.94
C HIS A 137 -14.11 -10.64 -3.30
N LYS A 138 -14.45 -11.75 -2.64
CA LYS A 138 -13.69 -13.02 -2.75
C LYS A 138 -13.80 -13.69 -4.12
N GLU A 139 -14.87 -13.43 -4.85
CA GLU A 139 -15.12 -14.09 -6.11
C GLU A 139 -14.14 -13.63 -7.19
N ASN A 140 -13.40 -14.59 -7.74
CA ASN A 140 -12.52 -14.38 -8.90
C ASN A 140 -11.46 -13.24 -8.75
N TRP A 141 -11.12 -12.84 -7.51
CA TRP A 141 -10.18 -11.74 -7.29
C TRP A 141 -8.82 -11.97 -7.94
N HIS A 142 -8.36 -13.22 -8.04
CA HIS A 142 -7.08 -13.57 -8.64
C HIS A 142 -6.94 -13.11 -10.11
N ALA A 143 -8.06 -12.86 -10.80
CA ALA A 143 -8.06 -12.43 -12.19
C ALA A 143 -7.60 -10.98 -12.34
N HIS A 144 -7.80 -10.12 -11.34
CA HIS A 144 -7.49 -8.70 -11.42
C HIS A 144 -6.11 -8.37 -10.85
N SER A 145 -5.58 -7.21 -11.21
CA SER A 145 -4.34 -6.69 -10.65
C SER A 145 -4.64 -5.72 -9.51
N TYR A 146 -3.80 -5.74 -8.47
CA TYR A 146 -3.97 -4.92 -7.28
C TYR A 146 -2.63 -4.36 -6.81
N ALA A 147 -2.63 -3.11 -6.34
CA ALA A 147 -1.47 -2.46 -5.76
C ALA A 147 -1.83 -1.67 -4.52
N ALA A 148 -0.93 -1.62 -3.55
CA ALA A 148 -0.99 -0.71 -2.41
C ALA A 148 0.20 0.25 -2.48
N ALA A 149 -0.06 1.55 -2.51
CA ALA A 149 0.96 2.59 -2.64
C ALA A 149 1.96 2.62 -1.47
N CYS A 150 1.55 2.11 -0.29
CA CYS A 150 2.32 2.13 0.96
C CYS A 150 2.78 3.55 1.35
N GLY A 151 1.93 4.54 1.03
CA GLY A 151 2.14 5.96 1.20
C GLY A 151 1.40 6.77 0.12
N VAL A 152 1.92 7.95 -0.23
CA VAL A 152 1.28 8.88 -1.17
C VAL A 152 1.80 8.78 -2.62
N SER A 153 2.64 7.80 -2.92
CA SER A 153 3.28 7.64 -4.23
C SER A 153 2.43 6.77 -5.17
N ASP A 154 2.25 7.22 -6.41
CA ASP A 154 1.59 6.47 -7.48
C ASP A 154 2.56 5.63 -8.35
N GLN A 155 3.82 5.52 -7.95
CA GLN A 155 4.88 4.88 -8.76
C GLN A 155 4.58 3.40 -9.04
N VAL A 156 4.01 2.68 -8.06
CA VAL A 156 3.65 1.26 -8.23
C VAL A 156 2.61 1.07 -9.33
N LEU A 157 1.64 1.97 -9.46
CA LEU A 157 0.63 1.95 -10.52
C LEU A 157 1.31 2.00 -11.89
N TRP A 158 2.16 2.99 -12.11
CA TRP A 158 2.84 3.19 -13.40
C TRP A 158 3.81 2.05 -13.71
N GLN A 159 4.49 1.51 -12.71
CA GLN A 159 5.37 0.35 -12.91
C GLN A 159 4.57 -0.89 -13.29
N MET A 160 3.44 -1.16 -12.62
CA MET A 160 2.59 -2.30 -12.96
C MET A 160 2.02 -2.23 -14.37
N MET A 161 1.59 -1.04 -14.82
CA MET A 161 1.13 -0.84 -16.20
C MET A 161 2.24 -1.04 -17.22
N LYS A 162 3.48 -0.62 -16.89
CA LYS A 162 4.66 -0.87 -17.73
C LYS A 162 5.01 -2.35 -17.80
N ASP A 163 4.91 -3.08 -16.68
CA ASP A 163 5.22 -4.51 -16.61
C ASP A 163 4.13 -5.38 -17.24
N ASN A 164 2.87 -4.92 -17.21
CA ASN A 164 1.72 -5.56 -17.83
C ASN A 164 0.94 -4.58 -18.73
N PRO A 165 1.30 -4.46 -20.02
CA PRO A 165 0.58 -3.60 -20.98
C PRO A 165 -0.88 -4.03 -21.25
N GLY A 166 -1.31 -5.18 -20.76
CA GLY A 166 -2.69 -5.63 -20.81
C GLY A 166 -3.62 -4.87 -19.85
N ILE A 167 -3.08 -4.14 -18.88
CA ILE A 167 -3.86 -3.26 -18.00
C ILE A 167 -4.31 -2.04 -18.81
N GLN A 168 -5.61 -1.87 -18.99
CA GLN A 168 -6.21 -0.81 -19.81
C GLN A 168 -7.10 0.14 -18.99
N ARG A 169 -7.43 -0.19 -17.75
CA ARG A 169 -8.24 0.64 -16.86
C ARG A 169 -7.78 0.54 -15.41
N VAL A 170 -8.05 1.59 -14.64
CA VAL A 170 -7.63 1.72 -13.25
C VAL A 170 -8.81 2.06 -12.35
N CYS A 171 -8.96 1.34 -11.23
CA CYS A 171 -9.87 1.68 -10.16
C CYS A 171 -9.07 2.26 -8.98
N LEU A 172 -9.35 3.49 -8.62
CA LEU A 172 -8.69 4.19 -7.51
C LEU A 172 -9.51 3.98 -6.24
N CYS A 173 -8.99 3.15 -5.32
CA CYS A 173 -9.66 2.69 -4.10
C CYS A 173 -8.97 3.27 -2.86
N LEU A 174 -8.67 4.58 -2.86
CA LEU A 174 -7.98 5.24 -1.76
C LEU A 174 -8.93 5.56 -0.61
N ASP A 175 -8.39 5.93 0.55
CA ASP A 175 -9.16 6.19 1.76
C ASP A 175 -10.20 7.31 1.57
N HIS A 176 -11.31 7.22 2.32
CA HIS A 176 -12.41 8.20 2.32
C HIS A 176 -12.12 9.37 3.27
N ASP A 177 -10.89 9.85 3.26
CA ASP A 177 -10.53 11.08 3.96
C ASP A 177 -10.05 12.14 2.94
N GLU A 178 -9.88 13.38 3.40
CA GLU A 178 -9.50 14.47 2.50
C GLU A 178 -8.17 14.23 1.77
N PRO A 179 -7.08 13.77 2.43
CA PRO A 179 -5.83 13.42 1.76
C PRO A 179 -5.98 12.30 0.72
N GLY A 180 -6.70 11.22 1.06
CA GLY A 180 -6.94 10.08 0.17
C GLY A 180 -7.72 10.50 -1.08
N GLN A 181 -8.81 11.27 -0.91
CA GLN A 181 -9.61 11.76 -2.00
C GLN A 181 -8.88 12.81 -2.86
N ALA A 182 -8.04 13.65 -2.27
CA ALA A 182 -7.18 14.57 -3.03
C ALA A 182 -6.14 13.79 -3.86
N ALA A 183 -5.56 12.74 -3.30
CA ALA A 183 -4.64 11.88 -4.02
C ALA A 183 -5.34 11.13 -5.17
N ALA A 184 -6.55 10.59 -4.95
CA ALA A 184 -7.34 9.91 -5.98
C ALA A 184 -7.61 10.84 -7.17
N ARG A 185 -8.09 12.06 -6.91
CA ARG A 185 -8.33 13.07 -7.98
C ARG A 185 -7.05 13.39 -8.75
N ARG A 186 -5.93 13.63 -8.06
CA ARG A 186 -4.64 13.92 -8.70
C ARG A 186 -4.17 12.77 -9.60
N ILE A 187 -4.36 11.52 -9.16
CA ILE A 187 -3.99 10.34 -9.96
C ILE A 187 -4.94 10.18 -11.15
N ALA A 188 -6.25 10.37 -10.95
CA ALA A 188 -7.24 10.34 -12.03
C ALA A 188 -6.93 11.38 -13.12
N GLU A 189 -6.53 12.60 -12.75
CA GLU A 189 -6.11 13.63 -13.69
C GLU A 189 -4.92 13.18 -14.55
N LYS A 190 -3.90 12.54 -13.94
CA LYS A 190 -2.76 11.99 -14.68
C LYS A 190 -3.16 10.87 -15.63
N LEU A 191 -4.05 9.98 -15.20
CA LEU A 191 -4.57 8.89 -16.03
C LEU A 191 -5.35 9.44 -17.22
N ASN A 192 -6.21 10.46 -17.00
CA ASN A 192 -6.96 11.14 -18.06
C ASN A 192 -6.03 11.83 -19.07
N GLN A 193 -4.92 12.42 -18.63
CA GLN A 193 -3.92 13.01 -19.53
C GLN A 193 -3.21 11.98 -20.41
N CYS A 194 -3.26 10.70 -20.01
CA CYS A 194 -2.71 9.57 -20.76
C CYS A 194 -3.80 8.76 -21.49
N ASP A 195 -5.05 9.25 -21.54
CA ASP A 195 -6.20 8.56 -22.14
C ASP A 195 -6.47 7.18 -21.53
N ILE A 196 -6.15 6.99 -20.22
CA ILE A 196 -6.39 5.75 -19.50
C ILE A 196 -7.72 5.82 -18.76
N PRO A 197 -8.71 4.96 -19.11
CA PRO A 197 -9.99 4.86 -18.41
C PRO A 197 -9.77 4.60 -16.91
N ASN A 198 -10.45 5.38 -16.07
CA ASN A 198 -10.34 5.23 -14.63
C ASN A 198 -11.65 5.59 -13.92
N GLU A 199 -11.80 5.01 -12.73
CA GLU A 199 -12.90 5.33 -11.82
C GLU A 199 -12.39 5.45 -10.39
N ILE A 200 -13.10 6.21 -9.55
CA ILE A 200 -12.80 6.33 -8.12
C ILE A 200 -13.86 5.54 -7.37
N LEU A 201 -13.42 4.48 -6.66
CA LEU A 201 -14.24 3.70 -5.75
C LEU A 201 -13.92 4.15 -4.33
N VAL A 202 -14.95 4.58 -3.61
CA VAL A 202 -14.82 5.14 -2.27
C VAL A 202 -15.40 4.16 -1.26
N PRO A 203 -14.70 3.78 -0.17
CA PRO A 203 -15.28 3.02 0.91
C PRO A 203 -16.41 3.82 1.60
N ILE A 204 -17.36 3.14 2.21
CA ILE A 204 -18.49 3.75 2.94
C ILE A 204 -17.97 4.39 4.23
N GLN A 205 -17.10 3.68 4.96
CA GLN A 205 -16.42 4.17 6.15
C GLN A 205 -15.16 4.96 5.75
N LYS A 206 -14.24 5.12 6.67
CA LYS A 206 -12.99 5.84 6.43
C LYS A 206 -12.06 5.11 5.45
N ASP A 207 -11.96 3.80 5.57
CA ASP A 207 -11.11 2.95 4.76
C ASP A 207 -11.77 1.57 4.52
N TRP A 208 -11.21 0.75 3.63
CA TRP A 208 -11.75 -0.56 3.29
C TRP A 208 -11.69 -1.56 4.44
N ASN A 209 -10.80 -1.36 5.41
CA ASN A 209 -10.75 -2.20 6.59
C ASN A 209 -11.90 -1.88 7.56
N GLU A 210 -12.25 -0.62 7.71
CA GLU A 210 -13.42 -0.23 8.50
C GLU A 210 -14.72 -0.75 7.87
N ASP A 211 -14.87 -0.71 6.53
CA ASP A 211 -16.00 -1.32 5.81
C ASP A 211 -16.09 -2.82 6.10
N LEU A 212 -14.98 -3.55 5.99
CA LEU A 212 -14.96 -4.98 6.27
C LEU A 212 -15.38 -5.29 7.71
N LEU A 213 -14.85 -4.56 8.69
CA LEU A 213 -15.18 -4.76 10.10
C LEU A 213 -16.62 -4.40 10.40
N PHE A 214 -17.15 -3.34 9.78
CA PHE A 214 -18.54 -2.92 9.94
C PHE A 214 -19.51 -4.01 9.44
N LEU A 215 -19.29 -4.54 8.23
CA LEU A 215 -20.15 -5.59 7.66
C LEU A 215 -20.10 -6.89 8.45
N GLN A 216 -18.94 -7.25 9.03
CA GLN A 216 -18.83 -8.43 9.90
C GLN A 216 -19.59 -8.29 11.22
N GLN A 217 -19.82 -7.06 11.69
CA GLN A 217 -20.64 -6.81 12.89
C GLN A 217 -22.13 -6.84 12.59
N GLU A 218 -22.54 -6.52 11.37
CA GLU A 218 -23.94 -6.54 10.95
C GLU A 218 -24.45 -7.93 10.53
N GLU A 219 -23.56 -8.89 10.19
CA GLU A 219 -23.97 -10.27 9.97
C GLU A 219 -24.39 -10.89 11.32
N PRO A 220 -25.70 -11.15 11.58
CA PRO A 220 -26.11 -11.80 12.80
C PRO A 220 -25.50 -13.20 12.82
N LEU A 221 -24.85 -13.55 13.94
CA LEU A 221 -24.46 -14.91 14.26
C LEU A 221 -25.67 -15.80 13.98
N CYS A 222 -25.62 -16.56 12.88
CA CYS A 222 -26.65 -17.55 12.59
C CYS A 222 -26.75 -18.46 13.84
N PRO A 223 -27.87 -18.55 14.53
CA PRO A 223 -27.96 -19.40 15.70
C PRO A 223 -27.72 -20.83 15.24
N THR A 224 -26.63 -21.42 15.72
CA THR A 224 -26.33 -22.84 15.54
C THR A 224 -27.57 -23.62 16.01
N LEU A 225 -28.30 -24.21 15.06
CA LEU A 225 -29.33 -25.17 15.36
C LEU A 225 -28.69 -26.28 16.20
N GLN A 226 -28.98 -26.25 17.52
CA GLN A 226 -28.80 -27.42 18.37
C GLN A 226 -29.81 -28.47 17.90
N LEU A 227 -29.31 -29.55 17.28
CA LEU A 227 -29.99 -30.83 17.09
C LEU A 227 -29.51 -31.78 18.15
#